data_92ac04f7e13e20a3afe048e0cabcca16
#
_entry.id   92ac04f7e13e20a3afe048e0cabcca16
#
_cell.length_a   1.000
_cell.length_b   1.000
_cell.length_c   1.000
_cell.angle_alpha   90.00
_cell.angle_beta   90.00
_cell.angle_gamma   90.00
#
_symmetry.space_group_name_H-M   'P 1'
#
loop_
_entity.id
_entity.type
_entity.pdbx_description
1 polymer ?
#
loop_
_entity_poly.entity_id
_entity_poly.type
_entity_poly.pdbx_seq_one_letter_code
_entity_poly.pdbx_strand_id
1 'polypeptide(L)'
;MKNAILLIFILMLVVAIVMMKIEKKYEMNDHWEDQTVFRVNREEPRAHFFPFESEELALKNDKSLSSYYHSLNGEWKFHFAKDPSQKAIGFEEVGHDISSWENIQVPGHWEMQGWSVPIYLDEEYPFSPNPPFVPHDYNTVGSYVKTFKLNKLWNRKDIFIHFGGVRSAFYLWLNGEFVGYSQG
;
A
#
# COMPACT_ATOMS: atom_id res chain seq x y z
N MET A 1 -9.91 -43.04 22.86
CA MET A 1 -9.83 -41.80 23.69
C MET A 1 -8.61 -40.93 23.31
N LYS A 2 -7.39 -41.47 23.30
CA LYS A 2 -6.16 -40.64 22.99
C LYS A 2 -6.21 -39.92 21.62
N ASN A 3 -6.72 -40.58 20.58
CA ASN A 3 -6.80 -39.99 19.23
C ASN A 3 -7.86 -38.87 19.15
N ALA A 4 -8.96 -38.96 19.89
CA ALA A 4 -9.98 -37.92 19.96
C ALA A 4 -9.46 -36.66 20.69
N ILE A 5 -8.69 -36.83 21.76
CA ILE A 5 -8.06 -35.73 22.50
C ILE A 5 -7.03 -35.01 21.60
N LEU A 6 -6.21 -35.76 20.87
CA LEU A 6 -5.23 -35.19 19.94
C LEU A 6 -5.93 -34.40 18.83
N LEU A 7 -7.05 -34.90 18.27
CA LEU A 7 -7.81 -34.21 17.23
C LEU A 7 -8.38 -32.87 17.72
N ILE A 8 -8.90 -32.85 18.96
CA ILE A 8 -9.43 -31.62 19.60
C ILE A 8 -8.30 -30.60 19.80
N PHE A 9 -7.10 -31.04 20.21
CA PHE A 9 -5.94 -30.15 20.40
C PHE A 9 -5.49 -29.52 19.05
N ILE A 10 -5.45 -30.32 18.00
CA ILE A 10 -5.10 -29.83 16.65
C ILE A 10 -6.14 -28.82 16.17
N LEU A 11 -7.43 -29.12 16.36
CA LEU A 11 -8.52 -28.20 15.97
C LEU A 11 -8.43 -26.88 16.73
N MET A 12 -8.19 -26.90 18.05
CA MET A 12 -8.02 -25.68 18.85
C MET A 12 -6.80 -24.88 18.41
N LEU A 13 -5.68 -25.52 18.06
CA LEU A 13 -4.50 -24.84 17.55
C LEU A 13 -4.77 -24.15 16.22
N VAL A 14 -5.46 -24.83 15.30
CA VAL A 14 -5.86 -24.24 14.02
C VAL A 14 -6.78 -23.03 14.21
N VAL A 15 -7.78 -23.16 15.09
CA VAL A 15 -8.69 -22.05 15.42
C VAL A 15 -7.90 -20.88 16.02
N ALA A 16 -6.97 -21.12 16.94
CA ALA A 16 -6.14 -20.08 17.54
C ALA A 16 -5.26 -19.36 16.50
N ILE A 17 -4.67 -20.10 15.54
CA ILE A 17 -3.88 -19.53 14.46
C ILE A 17 -4.74 -18.68 13.52
N VAL A 18 -5.96 -19.15 13.20
CA VAL A 18 -6.92 -18.40 12.38
C VAL A 18 -7.37 -17.14 13.10
N MET A 19 -7.68 -17.21 14.39
CA MET A 19 -8.07 -16.04 15.20
C MET A 19 -6.93 -15.02 15.30
N MET A 20 -5.69 -15.45 15.53
CA MET A 20 -4.53 -14.54 15.53
C MET A 20 -4.31 -13.85 14.17
N LYS A 21 -4.55 -14.57 13.05
CA LYS A 21 -4.49 -13.96 11.72
C LYS A 21 -5.62 -12.95 11.50
N ILE A 22 -6.82 -13.23 12.01
CA ILE A 22 -7.97 -12.32 11.95
C ILE A 22 -7.68 -11.06 12.79
N GLU A 23 -7.23 -11.20 14.04
CA GLU A 23 -6.86 -10.08 14.90
C GLU A 23 -5.77 -9.20 14.26
N LYS A 24 -4.71 -9.83 13.73
CA LYS A 24 -3.65 -9.09 13.02
C LYS A 24 -4.16 -8.36 11.77
N LYS A 25 -5.16 -8.92 11.08
CA LYS A 25 -5.80 -8.28 9.93
C LYS A 25 -6.70 -7.12 10.35
N TYR A 26 -7.35 -7.20 11.52
CA TYR A 26 -8.15 -6.10 12.09
C TYR A 26 -7.30 -4.96 12.61
N GLU A 27 -6.20 -5.23 13.30
CA GLU A 27 -5.26 -4.19 13.79
C GLU A 27 -4.63 -3.36 12.66
N MET A 28 -4.45 -3.92 11.46
CA MET A 28 -3.91 -3.16 10.33
C MET A 28 -4.91 -2.21 9.66
N ASN A 29 -6.22 -2.36 9.89
CA ASN A 29 -7.21 -1.57 9.17
C ASN A 29 -7.47 -0.18 9.77
N ASP A 30 -7.00 0.11 10.98
CA ASP A 30 -7.37 1.31 11.73
C ASP A 30 -6.22 2.32 11.93
N HIS A 31 -5.05 2.11 11.30
CA HIS A 31 -3.92 3.06 11.40
C HIS A 31 -4.28 4.47 10.95
N TRP A 32 -5.19 4.61 10.01
CA TRP A 32 -5.66 5.89 9.48
C TRP A 32 -6.54 6.69 10.46
N GLU A 33 -7.02 6.06 11.53
CA GLU A 33 -7.75 6.66 12.66
C GLU A 33 -6.93 6.68 13.95
N ASP A 34 -5.70 6.15 13.93
CA ASP A 34 -4.77 6.20 15.06
C ASP A 34 -3.71 7.27 14.82
N GLN A 35 -3.90 8.43 15.43
CA GLN A 35 -2.97 9.56 15.34
C GLN A 35 -1.56 9.27 15.88
N THR A 36 -1.35 8.15 16.55
CA THR A 36 -0.03 7.71 17.05
C THR A 36 0.73 6.88 16.03
N VAL A 37 0.03 6.33 15.01
CA VAL A 37 0.58 5.50 13.96
C VAL A 37 0.52 6.23 12.61
N PHE A 38 1.56 6.97 12.27
CA PHE A 38 1.66 7.68 10.99
C PHE A 38 2.62 7.01 10.00
N ARG A 39 3.33 5.96 10.42
CA ARG A 39 4.23 5.18 9.58
C ARG A 39 4.47 3.77 10.14
N VAL A 40 4.59 2.80 9.26
CA VAL A 40 5.04 1.43 9.55
C VAL A 40 6.03 1.04 8.46
N ASN A 41 7.22 0.56 8.85
CA ASN A 41 8.28 0.12 7.94
C ASN A 41 8.65 1.16 6.86
N ARG A 42 8.66 2.43 7.25
CA ARG A 42 9.11 3.56 6.42
C ARG A 42 10.47 4.01 6.90
N GLU A 43 11.42 4.15 5.98
CA GLU A 43 12.74 4.72 6.25
C GLU A 43 12.66 6.12 6.86
N GLU A 44 13.64 6.47 7.67
CA GLU A 44 13.76 7.83 8.20
C GLU A 44 13.98 8.83 7.07
N PRO A 45 13.42 10.05 7.19
CA PRO A 45 13.63 11.10 6.20
C PRO A 45 15.13 11.40 6.02
N ARG A 46 15.56 11.46 4.79
CA ARG A 46 16.95 11.76 4.43
C ARG A 46 17.02 12.57 3.15
N ALA A 47 18.18 13.17 2.91
CA ALA A 47 18.44 13.83 1.63
C ALA A 47 18.32 12.82 0.48
N HIS A 48 17.70 13.23 -0.61
CA HIS A 48 17.56 12.39 -1.80
C HIS A 48 18.94 12.18 -2.44
N PHE A 49 19.28 10.92 -2.67
CA PHE A 49 20.45 10.53 -3.47
C PHE A 49 20.12 9.28 -4.25
N PHE A 50 20.93 9.00 -5.25
CA PHE A 50 20.73 7.86 -6.11
C PHE A 50 22.08 7.17 -6.41
N PRO A 51 22.19 5.83 -6.28
CA PRO A 51 23.41 5.10 -6.61
C PRO A 51 23.54 4.90 -8.13
N PHE A 52 24.78 5.00 -8.61
CA PHE A 52 25.15 4.69 -9.99
C PHE A 52 26.35 3.74 -9.99
N GLU A 53 26.55 3.00 -11.08
CA GLU A 53 27.64 2.04 -11.24
C GLU A 53 28.99 2.71 -11.52
N SER A 54 28.95 3.97 -11.99
CA SER A 54 30.16 4.73 -12.30
C SER A 54 29.96 6.22 -12.12
N GLU A 55 31.06 6.94 -11.90
CA GLU A 55 31.07 8.41 -11.84
C GLU A 55 30.52 9.05 -13.15
N GLU A 56 30.87 8.46 -14.30
CA GLU A 56 30.38 8.94 -15.59
C GLU A 56 28.84 8.93 -15.67
N LEU A 57 28.20 7.85 -15.17
CA LEU A 57 26.75 7.76 -15.14
C LEU A 57 26.15 8.73 -14.10
N ALA A 58 26.80 8.89 -12.95
CA ALA A 58 26.36 9.82 -11.91
C ALA A 58 26.38 11.26 -12.41
N LEU A 59 27.40 11.65 -13.18
CA LEU A 59 27.51 13.00 -13.75
C LEU A 59 26.41 13.33 -14.77
N LYS A 60 25.80 12.33 -15.40
CA LYS A 60 24.64 12.52 -16.26
C LYS A 60 23.38 12.87 -15.49
N ASN A 61 23.33 12.60 -14.20
CA ASN A 61 22.21 12.87 -13.28
C ASN A 61 20.85 12.35 -13.77
N ASP A 62 20.86 11.24 -14.48
CA ASP A 62 19.67 10.55 -14.98
C ASP A 62 19.59 9.16 -14.36
N LYS A 63 18.70 9.02 -13.35
CA LYS A 63 18.51 7.75 -12.63
C LYS A 63 18.05 6.60 -13.52
N SER A 64 17.42 6.88 -14.67
CA SER A 64 16.98 5.85 -15.60
C SER A 64 18.12 5.09 -16.25
N LEU A 65 19.34 5.64 -16.21
CA LEU A 65 20.55 5.01 -16.74
C LEU A 65 21.19 4.04 -15.73
N SER A 66 20.76 4.05 -14.47
CA SER A 66 21.29 3.14 -13.45
C SER A 66 20.57 1.79 -13.47
N SER A 67 21.32 0.70 -13.40
CA SER A 67 20.76 -0.64 -13.23
C SER A 67 20.20 -0.88 -11.82
N TYR A 68 20.43 0.05 -10.88
CA TYR A 68 19.85 0.05 -9.53
C TYR A 68 18.48 0.72 -9.47
N TYR A 69 17.94 1.14 -10.61
CA TYR A 69 16.64 1.80 -10.69
C TYR A 69 15.65 0.98 -11.54
N HIS A 70 14.42 0.88 -11.04
CA HIS A 70 13.29 0.33 -11.78
C HIS A 70 12.08 1.24 -11.57
N SER A 71 11.56 1.83 -12.65
CA SER A 71 10.37 2.68 -12.57
C SER A 71 9.11 1.82 -12.51
N LEU A 72 8.25 2.12 -11.54
CA LEU A 72 6.90 1.57 -11.47
C LEU A 72 5.85 2.53 -12.06
N ASN A 73 6.28 3.66 -12.61
CA ASN A 73 5.39 4.60 -13.32
C ASN A 73 4.67 3.92 -14.49
N GLY A 74 3.58 4.54 -14.92
CA GLY A 74 2.78 4.08 -16.05
C GLY A 74 1.42 3.56 -15.61
N GLU A 75 0.85 2.65 -16.37
CA GLU A 75 -0.48 2.12 -16.15
C GLU A 75 -0.53 1.10 -15.00
N TRP A 76 -1.50 1.26 -14.10
CA TRP A 76 -1.81 0.35 -13.01
C TRP A 76 -3.26 -0.07 -13.09
N LYS A 77 -3.62 -1.24 -12.55
CA LYS A 77 -5.01 -1.60 -12.28
C LYS A 77 -5.52 -0.81 -11.09
N PHE A 78 -6.78 -0.38 -11.17
CA PHE A 78 -7.38 0.52 -10.20
C PHE A 78 -8.83 0.18 -9.91
N HIS A 79 -9.18 0.20 -8.64
CA HIS A 79 -10.56 0.10 -8.16
C HIS A 79 -10.85 1.29 -7.26
N PHE A 80 -11.87 2.07 -7.61
CA PHE A 80 -12.33 3.21 -6.85
C PHE A 80 -13.51 2.84 -5.97
N ALA A 81 -13.45 3.20 -4.69
CA ALA A 81 -14.56 3.07 -3.75
C ALA A 81 -14.92 4.45 -3.17
N LYS A 82 -16.21 4.72 -3.05
CA LYS A 82 -16.70 6.00 -2.51
C LYS A 82 -16.49 6.14 -1.01
N ASP A 83 -16.39 5.01 -0.33
CA ASP A 83 -16.17 4.92 1.11
C ASP A 83 -15.41 3.63 1.47
N PRO A 84 -14.85 3.51 2.69
CA PRO A 84 -14.06 2.37 3.09
C PRO A 84 -14.82 1.04 3.11
N SER A 85 -16.16 1.04 3.25
CA SER A 85 -16.95 -0.20 3.28
C SER A 85 -17.05 -0.86 1.89
N GLN A 86 -16.84 -0.08 0.83
CA GLN A 86 -16.90 -0.50 -0.57
C GLN A 86 -15.51 -0.82 -1.16
N LYS A 87 -14.44 -0.71 -0.35
CA LYS A 87 -13.09 -1.03 -0.81
C LYS A 87 -12.99 -2.48 -1.27
N ALA A 88 -12.13 -2.76 -2.23
CA ALA A 88 -11.84 -4.13 -2.66
C ALA A 88 -11.29 -4.94 -1.48
N ILE A 89 -11.94 -6.06 -1.15
CA ILE A 89 -11.55 -6.92 -0.04
C ILE A 89 -10.67 -8.06 -0.58
N GLY A 90 -9.53 -8.29 0.08
CA GLY A 90 -8.61 -9.38 -0.27
C GLY A 90 -7.84 -9.16 -1.57
N PHE A 91 -7.85 -7.93 -2.12
CA PHE A 91 -7.13 -7.64 -3.37
C PHE A 91 -5.60 -7.70 -3.21
N GLU A 92 -5.13 -7.62 -1.98
CA GLU A 92 -3.73 -7.80 -1.61
C GLU A 92 -3.23 -9.23 -1.80
N GLU A 93 -4.14 -10.22 -1.87
CA GLU A 93 -3.80 -11.63 -2.02
C GLU A 93 -3.34 -11.97 -3.43
N VAL A 94 -2.36 -12.88 -3.53
CA VAL A 94 -1.88 -13.35 -4.82
C VAL A 94 -2.99 -14.13 -5.54
N GLY A 95 -3.28 -13.72 -6.78
CA GLY A 95 -4.30 -14.38 -7.61
C GLY A 95 -5.70 -13.79 -7.46
N HIS A 96 -5.88 -12.72 -6.72
CA HIS A 96 -7.14 -11.96 -6.74
C HIS A 96 -7.49 -11.54 -8.17
N ASP A 97 -8.73 -11.74 -8.58
CA ASP A 97 -9.18 -11.38 -9.93
C ASP A 97 -9.40 -9.87 -10.06
N ILE A 98 -8.51 -9.24 -10.79
CA ILE A 98 -8.55 -7.81 -11.12
C ILE A 98 -8.89 -7.56 -12.60
N SER A 99 -9.42 -8.55 -13.31
CA SER A 99 -9.70 -8.45 -14.75
C SER A 99 -10.75 -7.38 -15.08
N SER A 100 -11.69 -7.15 -14.18
CA SER A 100 -12.73 -6.11 -14.30
C SER A 100 -12.29 -4.72 -13.84
N TRP A 101 -11.08 -4.59 -13.27
CA TRP A 101 -10.61 -3.31 -12.78
C TRP A 101 -10.21 -2.40 -13.93
N GLU A 102 -10.45 -1.12 -13.74
CA GLU A 102 -10.04 -0.08 -14.66
C GLU A 102 -8.53 0.13 -14.66
N ASN A 103 -8.03 0.94 -15.58
CA ASN A 103 -6.65 1.33 -15.63
C ASN A 103 -6.50 2.80 -15.21
N ILE A 104 -5.42 3.11 -14.50
CA ILE A 104 -5.07 4.47 -14.09
C ILE A 104 -3.60 4.76 -14.37
N GLN A 105 -3.28 6.00 -14.74
CA GLN A 105 -1.89 6.44 -14.92
C GLN A 105 -1.27 6.86 -13.59
N VAL A 106 -0.09 6.32 -13.29
CA VAL A 106 0.73 6.65 -12.12
C VAL A 106 2.09 7.18 -12.60
N PRO A 107 2.57 8.33 -12.12
CA PRO A 107 1.92 9.25 -11.19
C PRO A 107 0.73 9.99 -11.80
N GLY A 108 -0.22 10.37 -10.95
CA GLY A 108 -1.39 11.14 -11.34
C GLY A 108 -2.42 11.25 -10.22
N HIS A 109 -3.24 12.24 -10.30
CA HIS A 109 -4.39 12.40 -9.42
C HIS A 109 -5.59 11.67 -10.02
N TRP A 110 -6.27 10.87 -9.27
CA TRP A 110 -7.46 10.12 -9.73
C TRP A 110 -8.61 11.06 -10.11
N GLU A 111 -8.73 12.21 -9.43
CA GLU A 111 -9.73 13.24 -9.75
C GLU A 111 -9.55 13.79 -11.17
N MET A 112 -8.30 13.94 -11.61
CA MET A 112 -7.97 14.40 -12.96
C MET A 112 -8.17 13.31 -14.02
N GLN A 113 -8.41 12.08 -13.59
CA GLN A 113 -8.67 10.92 -14.44
C GLN A 113 -10.14 10.48 -14.37
N GLY A 114 -11.02 11.30 -13.74
CA GLY A 114 -12.47 11.12 -13.76
C GLY A 114 -13.06 10.31 -12.60
N TRP A 115 -12.28 10.02 -11.55
CA TRP A 115 -12.70 9.11 -10.48
C TRP A 115 -13.36 9.78 -9.27
N SER A 116 -13.27 11.06 -9.12
CA SER A 116 -13.84 11.81 -8.01
C SER A 116 -13.89 13.28 -8.37
N VAL A 117 -14.15 14.11 -7.39
CA VAL A 117 -14.04 15.56 -7.48
C VAL A 117 -12.88 16.04 -6.61
N PRO A 118 -12.12 17.06 -7.05
CA PRO A 118 -11.07 17.65 -6.24
C PRO A 118 -11.62 18.20 -4.93
N ILE A 119 -10.92 17.94 -3.84
CA ILE A 119 -11.18 18.49 -2.50
C ILE A 119 -10.08 19.48 -2.17
N TYR A 120 -10.44 20.74 -1.93
CA TYR A 120 -9.52 21.82 -1.59
C TYR A 120 -9.41 21.95 -0.07
N LEU A 121 -8.33 21.44 0.50
CA LEU A 121 -8.08 21.42 1.94
C LEU A 121 -7.48 22.72 2.49
N ASP A 122 -7.08 23.61 1.63
CA ASP A 122 -6.46 24.91 1.94
C ASP A 122 -7.48 26.00 2.25
N GLU A 123 -8.75 25.81 1.89
CA GLU A 123 -9.81 26.78 2.18
C GLU A 123 -10.62 26.38 3.42
N GLU A 124 -11.01 25.10 3.51
CA GLU A 124 -11.87 24.61 4.58
C GLU A 124 -11.61 23.13 4.83
N TYR A 125 -11.71 22.70 6.09
CA TYR A 125 -11.65 21.29 6.42
C TYR A 125 -12.94 20.59 5.94
N PRO A 126 -12.83 19.60 5.03
CA PRO A 126 -14.01 19.11 4.28
C PRO A 126 -14.92 18.19 5.10
N PHE A 127 -14.51 17.80 6.30
CA PHE A 127 -15.27 16.90 7.16
C PHE A 127 -15.72 17.57 8.44
N SER A 128 -16.82 17.08 9.02
CA SER A 128 -17.22 17.48 10.36
C SER A 128 -16.16 17.08 11.36
N PRO A 129 -15.66 18.02 12.22
CA PRO A 129 -14.60 17.73 13.17
C PRO A 129 -15.00 16.67 14.20
N ASN A 130 -14.33 15.53 14.20
CA ASN A 130 -14.47 14.46 15.18
C ASN A 130 -13.13 13.72 15.40
N PRO A 131 -12.05 14.44 15.77
CA PRO A 131 -10.73 13.82 15.88
C PRO A 131 -10.70 12.67 16.93
N PRO A 132 -9.98 11.58 16.67
CA PRO A 132 -9.16 11.31 15.50
C PRO A 132 -9.91 10.71 14.31
N PHE A 133 -11.22 10.53 14.43
CA PHE A 133 -12.03 9.81 13.45
C PHE A 133 -12.33 10.67 12.22
N VAL A 134 -12.38 10.02 11.07
CA VAL A 134 -12.81 10.57 9.80
C VAL A 134 -14.13 9.91 9.36
N PRO A 135 -14.95 10.54 8.51
CA PRO A 135 -16.17 9.93 8.03
C PRO A 135 -15.92 8.60 7.33
N HIS A 136 -16.77 7.61 7.62
CA HIS A 136 -16.77 6.29 6.95
C HIS A 136 -17.75 6.24 5.77
N ASP A 137 -18.66 7.21 5.65
CA ASP A 137 -19.68 7.33 4.61
C ASP A 137 -19.26 8.26 3.46
N TYR A 138 -18.22 9.05 3.65
CA TYR A 138 -17.67 9.96 2.65
C TYR A 138 -16.14 10.06 2.81
N ASN A 139 -15.44 9.00 2.43
CA ASN A 139 -13.98 8.92 2.48
C ASN A 139 -13.50 7.96 1.40
N THR A 140 -13.17 8.51 0.24
CA THR A 140 -12.85 7.73 -0.95
C THR A 140 -11.61 6.88 -0.77
N VAL A 141 -11.62 5.67 -1.33
CA VAL A 141 -10.51 4.72 -1.27
C VAL A 141 -10.12 4.26 -2.68
N GLY A 142 -8.85 4.37 -3.01
CA GLY A 142 -8.28 3.81 -4.23
C GLY A 142 -7.47 2.55 -3.94
N SER A 143 -7.83 1.44 -4.57
CA SER A 143 -7.03 0.21 -4.56
C SER A 143 -6.25 0.12 -5.86
N TYR A 144 -4.93 -0.04 -5.76
CA TYR A 144 -4.00 -0.05 -6.89
C TYR A 144 -3.25 -1.37 -6.96
N VAL A 145 -3.13 -1.94 -8.15
CA VAL A 145 -2.34 -3.16 -8.36
C VAL A 145 -1.38 -2.99 -9.53
N LYS A 146 -0.11 -3.33 -9.31
CA LYS A 146 0.94 -3.34 -10.33
C LYS A 146 1.72 -4.64 -10.27
N THR A 147 1.79 -5.34 -11.38
CA THR A 147 2.70 -6.47 -11.54
C THR A 147 4.00 -6.03 -12.19
N PHE A 148 5.12 -6.43 -11.62
CA PHE A 148 6.44 -6.10 -12.14
C PHE A 148 7.43 -7.25 -11.90
N LYS A 149 8.57 -7.20 -12.56
CA LYS A 149 9.65 -8.18 -12.39
C LYS A 149 10.92 -7.47 -11.95
N LEU A 150 11.53 -7.93 -10.88
CA LEU A 150 12.81 -7.43 -10.43
C LEU A 150 13.95 -7.93 -11.31
N ASN A 151 14.97 -7.08 -11.46
CA ASN A 151 16.20 -7.47 -12.10
C ASN A 151 16.92 -8.54 -11.25
N LYS A 152 17.35 -9.64 -11.89
CA LYS A 152 18.08 -10.72 -11.22
C LYS A 152 19.39 -10.24 -10.56
N LEU A 153 19.97 -9.16 -11.02
CA LEU A 153 21.16 -8.52 -10.43
C LEU A 153 20.91 -7.96 -9.02
N TRP A 154 19.64 -7.82 -8.62
CA TRP A 154 19.26 -7.32 -7.30
C TRP A 154 19.16 -8.44 -6.26
N ASN A 155 19.38 -9.68 -6.65
CA ASN A 155 19.40 -10.78 -5.70
C ASN A 155 20.46 -10.52 -4.61
N ARG A 156 20.07 -10.66 -3.34
CA ARG A 156 20.87 -10.37 -2.14
C ARG A 156 21.23 -8.89 -1.93
N LYS A 157 20.45 -7.98 -2.51
CA LYS A 157 20.53 -6.53 -2.22
C LYS A 157 19.33 -6.11 -1.39
N ASP A 158 19.52 -5.06 -0.59
CA ASP A 158 18.39 -4.36 0.02
C ASP A 158 17.63 -3.61 -1.08
N ILE A 159 16.33 -3.80 -1.11
CA ILE A 159 15.45 -3.22 -2.14
C ILE A 159 14.46 -2.29 -1.45
N PHE A 160 14.40 -1.05 -1.92
CA PHE A 160 13.49 -0.03 -1.41
C PHE A 160 12.44 0.31 -2.46
N ILE A 161 11.19 0.44 -2.05
CA ILE A 161 10.15 1.06 -2.88
C ILE A 161 10.07 2.52 -2.49
N HIS A 162 10.23 3.41 -3.46
CA HIS A 162 10.16 4.85 -3.26
C HIS A 162 8.86 5.39 -3.84
N PHE A 163 8.04 6.00 -2.99
CA PHE A 163 6.90 6.81 -3.38
C PHE A 163 7.28 8.27 -3.29
N GLY A 164 7.26 9.00 -4.42
CA GLY A 164 7.57 10.42 -4.46
C GLY A 164 6.52 11.30 -3.79
N GLY A 165 5.29 10.80 -3.68
CA GLY A 165 4.18 11.42 -2.96
C GLY A 165 2.92 10.58 -3.12
N VAL A 166 2.27 10.29 -2.01
CA VAL A 166 0.95 9.65 -1.96
C VAL A 166 0.13 10.37 -0.88
N ARG A 167 -1.04 10.88 -1.24
CA ARG A 167 -1.91 11.62 -0.34
C ARG A 167 -3.21 10.85 -0.12
N SER A 168 -3.72 10.74 1.10
CA SER A 168 -3.16 11.22 2.38
C SER A 168 -2.53 10.11 3.18
N ALA A 169 -3.04 8.90 3.05
CA ALA A 169 -2.58 7.70 3.73
C ALA A 169 -2.65 6.50 2.79
N PHE A 170 -1.73 5.56 2.93
CA PHE A 170 -1.77 4.34 2.15
C PHE A 170 -1.15 3.15 2.88
N TYR A 171 -1.66 1.99 2.56
CA TYR A 171 -1.12 0.70 2.92
C TYR A 171 -0.43 0.07 1.72
N LEU A 172 0.62 -0.67 1.95
CA LEU A 172 1.38 -1.37 0.92
C LEU A 172 1.48 -2.85 1.24
N TRP A 173 1.17 -3.67 0.24
CA TRP A 173 1.40 -5.12 0.26
C TRP A 173 2.28 -5.53 -0.92
N LEU A 174 3.05 -6.59 -0.76
CA LEU A 174 3.84 -7.21 -1.81
C LEU A 174 3.58 -8.73 -1.79
N ASN A 175 3.00 -9.25 -2.85
CA ASN A 175 2.67 -10.68 -2.98
C ASN A 175 1.86 -11.23 -1.80
N GLY A 176 0.89 -10.47 -1.31
CA GLY A 176 0.03 -10.85 -0.19
C GLY A 176 0.56 -10.49 1.19
N GLU A 177 1.84 -10.14 1.31
CA GLU A 177 2.46 -9.78 2.59
C GLU A 177 2.40 -8.27 2.82
N PHE A 178 1.98 -7.87 4.02
CA PHE A 178 1.96 -6.47 4.41
C PHE A 178 3.39 -5.92 4.50
N VAL A 179 3.66 -4.86 3.76
CA VAL A 179 4.97 -4.20 3.74
C VAL A 179 5.01 -2.99 4.64
N GLY A 180 3.99 -2.13 4.59
CA GLY A 180 4.03 -0.92 5.40
C GLY A 180 2.84 0.00 5.23
N TYR A 181 2.87 1.08 6.03
CA TYR A 181 1.88 2.15 6.05
C TYR A 181 2.58 3.51 6.08
N SER A 182 2.00 4.49 5.41
CA SER A 182 2.45 5.88 5.49
C SER A 182 1.27 6.83 5.44
N GLN A 183 1.37 7.91 6.24
CA GLN A 183 0.42 9.00 6.34
C GLN A 183 1.18 10.33 6.34
N GLY A 184 0.61 11.38 5.66
CA GLY A 184 1.18 12.73 5.60
C GLY A 184 2.05 12.97 4.40
#